data_1e6c7878130c999c5c325057558bee01
#
_entry.id   1e6c7878130c999c5c325057558bee01
#
_cell.length_a   1.000
_cell.length_b   1.000
_cell.length_c   1.000
_cell.angle_alpha   90.00
_cell.angle_beta   90.00
_cell.angle_gamma   90.00
#
_symmetry.space_group_name_H-M   'P 1'
#
loop_
_entity.id
_entity.type
_entity.pdbx_description
1 polymer ?
#
loop_
_entity_poly.entity_id
_entity_poly.type
_entity_poly.pdbx_seq_one_letter_code
_entity_poly.pdbx_strand_id
1 'polypeptide(L)'
;IPKLSKYQKLIRWGINNSLNICKDVKFSKKNRFIAQKFVTIDDIVMDIPPNVMLNVQKALDLLNFSKLKKAYQTYIKEDKISQSKKEAIEDEAHIDQSFLSYILYLAQHKKKKFEKTEFYNFYKYLLSYMFDDNLDNLPFSYSSEQMRLFGNTTFGTVFESLNRYFNDEAAIFEKKIYQKPIVFEDYLKYRVFSVKKFYNVSNSVNLVPFIDLIKQSHNEPNVIYYEENGHIKLRAILNVFPGEELILKPQNISNQHRLIFFGETFEEILDVFPSYSVPIVARQFLRDENIEIDEDIKNKIEKLEMLDLCVNEFYKYVIDIYSDIAKKKNKKHKGEIHALKLLTKYLKVLRKNLDYVDDGKIRDAFYSRKDMENAMRIIKGERLFLDKKIQLNLNNLKFLQQFLDTILSLIYQAFLLHCVEDPRLRRLKFLDHLVTPGVELRIFHL
;
A
#
# COMPACT_ATOMS: atom_id res chain seq x y z
N ILE A 1 -43.59 12.64 10.88
CA ILE A 1 -42.43 12.84 9.96
C ILE A 1 -41.53 11.63 10.11
N PRO A 2 -41.25 10.86 9.04
CA PRO A 2 -40.39 9.70 9.15
C PRO A 2 -38.99 10.12 9.66
N LYS A 3 -38.45 9.34 10.61
CA LYS A 3 -37.16 9.61 11.23
C LYS A 3 -36.05 9.39 10.18
N LEU A 4 -35.27 10.43 9.88
CA LEU A 4 -34.16 10.34 8.93
C LEU A 4 -33.10 9.34 9.43
N SER A 5 -32.55 8.52 8.51
CA SER A 5 -31.41 7.67 8.79
C SER A 5 -30.16 8.51 9.12
N LYS A 6 -29.15 7.88 9.74
CA LYS A 6 -27.88 8.58 10.04
C LYS A 6 -27.21 9.11 8.75
N TYR A 7 -27.28 8.36 7.66
CA TYR A 7 -26.75 8.75 6.35
C TYR A 7 -27.49 9.96 5.76
N GLN A 8 -28.81 9.96 5.85
CA GLN A 8 -29.63 11.10 5.40
C GLN A 8 -29.35 12.37 6.23
N LYS A 9 -29.10 12.22 7.53
CA LYS A 9 -28.70 13.35 8.39
C LYS A 9 -27.32 13.88 7.98
N LEU A 10 -26.36 12.99 7.68
CA LEU A 10 -25.01 13.36 7.22
C LEU A 10 -25.08 14.11 5.88
N ILE A 11 -25.81 13.59 4.90
CA ILE A 11 -26.01 14.25 3.60
C ILE A 11 -26.65 15.63 3.77
N ARG A 12 -27.73 15.73 4.59
CA ARG A 12 -28.40 17.00 4.85
C ARG A 12 -27.45 18.01 5.52
N TRP A 13 -26.62 17.55 6.46
CA TRP A 13 -25.60 18.38 7.06
C TRP A 13 -24.59 18.86 6.02
N GLY A 14 -24.11 17.98 5.14
CA GLY A 14 -23.22 18.35 4.06
C GLY A 14 -23.82 19.42 3.16
N ILE A 15 -25.05 19.26 2.69
CA ILE A 15 -25.75 20.23 1.84
C ILE A 15 -25.89 21.58 2.55
N ASN A 16 -26.24 21.59 3.83
CA ASN A 16 -26.30 22.82 4.63
C ASN A 16 -24.93 23.51 4.81
N ASN A 17 -23.85 22.81 4.54
CA ASN A 17 -22.47 23.29 4.59
C ASN A 17 -21.80 23.27 3.21
N SER A 18 -22.57 23.58 2.18
CA SER A 18 -22.11 23.79 0.80
C SER A 18 -21.65 22.53 0.04
N LEU A 19 -21.93 21.33 0.53
CA LEU A 19 -21.84 20.14 -0.32
C LEU A 19 -22.83 20.31 -1.48
N ASN A 20 -22.31 20.25 -2.70
CA ASN A 20 -23.13 20.29 -3.89
C ASN A 20 -23.28 18.86 -4.46
N ILE A 21 -24.52 18.43 -4.60
CA ILE A 21 -24.87 17.18 -5.30
C ILE A 21 -25.69 17.58 -6.52
N CYS A 22 -25.29 17.12 -7.70
CA CYS A 22 -26.00 17.39 -8.93
C CYS A 22 -27.52 17.10 -8.74
N LYS A 23 -28.37 18.02 -9.24
CA LYS A 23 -29.83 17.91 -9.14
C LYS A 23 -30.39 16.64 -9.78
N ASP A 24 -29.64 16.06 -10.72
CA ASP A 24 -30.01 14.86 -11.45
C ASP A 24 -29.56 13.57 -10.73
N VAL A 25 -28.96 13.71 -9.53
CA VAL A 25 -28.55 12.62 -8.63
C VAL A 25 -29.26 12.73 -7.30
N LYS A 26 -29.69 11.61 -6.74
CA LYS A 26 -30.26 11.55 -5.38
C LYS A 26 -29.59 10.51 -4.50
N PHE A 27 -29.59 10.75 -3.19
CA PHE A 27 -29.30 9.74 -2.19
C PHE A 27 -30.55 8.94 -1.84
N SER A 28 -30.57 7.67 -2.19
CA SER A 28 -31.75 6.80 -2.07
C SER A 28 -31.98 6.32 -0.62
N LYS A 29 -33.19 5.76 -0.37
CA LYS A 29 -33.51 5.12 0.92
C LYS A 29 -32.62 3.88 1.19
N LYS A 30 -32.02 3.30 0.17
CA LYS A 30 -31.08 2.17 0.27
C LYS A 30 -29.62 2.61 0.53
N ASN A 31 -29.41 3.88 0.91
CA ASN A 31 -28.10 4.49 1.16
C ASN A 31 -27.15 4.42 -0.06
N ARG A 32 -27.67 4.72 -1.24
CA ARG A 32 -26.93 4.72 -2.50
C ARG A 32 -27.20 6.01 -3.27
N PHE A 33 -26.21 6.49 -4.01
CA PHE A 33 -26.38 7.58 -4.97
C PHE A 33 -26.88 7.02 -6.30
N ILE A 34 -27.99 7.52 -6.79
CA ILE A 34 -28.68 7.03 -7.99
C ILE A 34 -28.99 8.22 -8.91
N ALA A 35 -28.74 8.07 -10.19
CA ALA A 35 -29.15 9.03 -11.20
C ALA A 35 -30.70 9.09 -11.27
N GLN A 36 -31.27 10.27 -11.13
CA GLN A 36 -32.71 10.51 -11.34
C GLN A 36 -33.04 10.84 -12.78
N LYS A 37 -32.11 11.50 -13.45
CA LYS A 37 -32.14 11.84 -14.86
C LYS A 37 -30.82 11.42 -15.50
N PHE A 38 -30.74 11.58 -16.80
CA PHE A 38 -29.53 11.30 -17.56
C PHE A 38 -28.40 12.24 -17.10
N VAL A 39 -27.26 11.64 -16.75
CA VAL A 39 -26.01 12.33 -16.39
C VAL A 39 -25.02 12.09 -17.53
N THR A 40 -24.52 13.16 -18.10
CA THR A 40 -23.61 13.10 -19.23
C THR A 40 -22.17 12.87 -18.74
N ILE A 41 -21.36 12.22 -19.55
CA ILE A 41 -19.91 12.14 -19.35
C ILE A 41 -19.34 13.55 -19.10
N ASP A 42 -18.39 13.67 -18.18
CA ASP A 42 -17.76 14.88 -17.68
C ASP A 42 -18.63 15.76 -16.74
N ASP A 43 -19.92 15.46 -16.56
CA ASP A 43 -20.74 16.17 -15.56
C ASP A 43 -20.18 15.96 -14.14
N ILE A 44 -20.15 17.05 -13.36
CA ILE A 44 -19.80 16.98 -11.92
C ILE A 44 -21.05 16.51 -11.15
N VAL A 45 -20.98 15.31 -10.61
CA VAL A 45 -22.09 14.69 -9.87
C VAL A 45 -22.06 15.05 -8.38
N MET A 46 -20.90 15.39 -7.85
CA MET A 46 -20.73 15.84 -6.46
C MET A 46 -19.51 16.77 -6.34
N ASP A 47 -19.66 17.82 -5.54
CA ASP A 47 -18.57 18.74 -5.19
C ASP A 47 -18.50 18.88 -3.66
N ILE A 48 -17.41 18.39 -3.07
CA ILE A 48 -17.19 18.36 -1.63
C ILE A 48 -16.23 19.50 -1.29
N PRO A 49 -16.70 20.55 -0.61
CA PRO A 49 -15.88 21.72 -0.32
C PRO A 49 -15.01 21.52 0.93
N PRO A 50 -13.91 22.29 1.07
CA PRO A 50 -12.99 22.20 2.23
C PRO A 50 -13.66 22.41 3.60
N ASN A 51 -14.75 23.14 3.65
CA ASN A 51 -15.43 23.44 4.92
C ASN A 51 -16.08 22.20 5.57
N VAL A 52 -16.45 21.17 4.84
CA VAL A 52 -16.95 19.89 5.38
C VAL A 52 -15.85 18.87 5.63
N MET A 53 -14.64 19.09 5.11
CA MET A 53 -13.49 18.25 5.36
C MET A 53 -12.86 18.57 6.73
N LEU A 54 -12.11 17.62 7.28
CA LEU A 54 -11.49 17.74 8.59
C LEU A 54 -10.01 17.33 8.51
N ASN A 55 -9.11 18.25 8.83
CA ASN A 55 -7.70 17.98 9.09
C ASN A 55 -7.34 18.27 10.55
N VAL A 56 -6.12 17.94 10.95
CA VAL A 56 -5.66 18.10 12.34
C VAL A 56 -5.73 19.54 12.78
N GLN A 57 -5.25 20.49 11.95
CA GLN A 57 -5.23 21.90 12.33
C GLN A 57 -6.64 22.44 12.59
N LYS A 58 -7.56 22.16 11.67
CA LYS A 58 -8.97 22.56 11.83
C LYS A 58 -9.63 21.91 13.04
N ALA A 59 -9.33 20.63 13.30
CA ALA A 59 -9.82 19.95 14.49
C ALA A 59 -9.32 20.62 15.78
N LEU A 60 -8.03 20.95 15.84
CA LEU A 60 -7.42 21.61 16.99
C LEU A 60 -7.95 23.02 17.22
N ASP A 61 -8.23 23.76 16.14
CA ASP A 61 -8.78 25.12 16.24
C ASP A 61 -10.22 25.10 16.76
N LEU A 62 -11.06 24.24 16.22
CA LEU A 62 -12.46 24.09 16.66
C LEU A 62 -12.60 23.48 18.06
N LEU A 63 -11.66 22.63 18.48
CA LEU A 63 -11.63 22.09 19.84
C LEU A 63 -11.21 23.12 20.87
N ASN A 64 -10.31 24.03 20.49
CA ASN A 64 -9.70 25.03 21.35
C ASN A 64 -9.11 24.45 22.67
N PHE A 65 -8.58 23.25 22.64
CA PHE A 65 -7.94 22.61 23.80
C PHE A 65 -6.43 22.82 23.74
N SER A 66 -5.93 23.78 24.52
CA SER A 66 -4.51 24.14 24.60
C SER A 66 -3.59 22.92 24.85
N LYS A 67 -4.05 21.98 25.70
CA LYS A 67 -3.34 20.72 25.96
C LYS A 67 -3.18 19.86 24.71
N LEU A 68 -4.20 19.75 23.86
CA LEU A 68 -4.11 18.97 22.61
C LEU A 68 -3.22 19.66 21.57
N LYS A 69 -3.29 21.00 21.46
CA LYS A 69 -2.37 21.77 20.59
C LYS A 69 -0.91 21.54 21.01
N LYS A 70 -0.63 21.64 22.31
CA LYS A 70 0.71 21.38 22.86
C LYS A 70 1.15 19.94 22.63
N ALA A 71 0.24 18.98 22.83
CA ALA A 71 0.49 17.56 22.61
C ALA A 71 0.84 17.24 21.14
N TYR A 72 0.13 17.83 20.20
CA TYR A 72 0.43 17.71 18.76
C TYR A 72 1.80 18.27 18.43
N GLN A 73 2.13 19.46 18.92
CA GLN A 73 3.46 20.05 18.72
C GLN A 73 4.58 19.21 19.33
N THR A 74 4.33 18.57 20.47
CA THR A 74 5.28 17.66 21.11
C THR A 74 5.44 16.40 20.27
N TYR A 75 4.35 15.83 19.76
CA TYR A 75 4.35 14.63 18.92
C TYR A 75 5.13 14.86 17.63
N ILE A 76 4.90 15.97 16.93
CA ILE A 76 5.69 16.35 15.74
C ILE A 76 7.19 16.47 16.06
N LYS A 77 7.54 17.12 17.20
CA LYS A 77 8.96 17.29 17.56
C LYS A 77 9.63 15.97 17.89
N GLU A 78 8.98 15.08 18.62
CA GLU A 78 9.51 13.78 18.97
C GLU A 78 9.67 12.89 17.75
N ASP A 79 8.72 12.94 16.84
CA ASP A 79 8.77 12.20 15.60
C ASP A 79 9.88 12.75 14.68
N LYS A 80 9.99 14.07 14.51
CA LYS A 80 11.12 14.70 13.79
C LYS A 80 12.50 14.35 14.39
N ILE A 81 12.60 14.16 15.69
CA ILE A 81 13.85 13.70 16.33
C ILE A 81 14.11 12.22 16.02
N SER A 82 13.08 11.39 16.00
CA SER A 82 13.20 9.99 15.57
C SER A 82 13.51 9.87 14.09
N GLN A 83 13.10 10.85 13.30
CA GLN A 83 13.21 10.95 11.84
C GLN A 83 14.42 11.78 11.37
N SER A 84 15.12 12.52 12.23
CA SER A 84 16.40 13.14 11.84
C SER A 84 17.42 12.10 11.34
N LYS A 85 17.04 10.82 11.43
CA LYS A 85 17.65 9.65 10.80
C LYS A 85 16.90 9.13 9.56
N LYS A 86 15.76 9.73 9.15
CA LYS A 86 14.91 9.31 8.02
C LYS A 86 14.47 10.54 7.21
N GLU A 87 14.51 10.47 5.89
CA GLU A 87 14.14 11.58 4.98
C GLU A 87 12.64 11.94 5.09
N ALA A 88 12.37 13.23 5.32
CA ALA A 88 11.24 13.79 6.09
C ALA A 88 9.92 14.09 5.34
N ILE A 89 9.64 13.62 4.13
CA ILE A 89 8.50 14.16 3.33
C ILE A 89 7.20 13.35 3.43
N GLU A 90 7.25 12.04 3.63
CA GLU A 90 6.02 11.20 3.73
C GLU A 90 5.47 11.12 5.16
N ASP A 91 6.25 11.48 6.13
CA ASP A 91 5.96 11.27 7.55
C ASP A 91 4.98 12.28 8.15
N GLU A 92 4.86 13.52 7.62
CA GLU A 92 3.88 14.48 8.13
C GLU A 92 2.43 14.03 7.87
N ALA A 93 2.18 13.43 6.70
CA ALA A 93 0.86 12.88 6.38
C ALA A 93 0.44 11.77 7.36
N HIS A 94 1.40 10.93 7.76
CA HIS A 94 1.16 9.84 8.69
C HIS A 94 0.90 10.32 10.11
N ILE A 95 1.65 11.33 10.57
CA ILE A 95 1.46 11.99 11.85
C ILE A 95 0.05 12.59 11.95
N ASP A 96 -0.37 13.28 10.90
CA ASP A 96 -1.69 13.90 10.85
C ASP A 96 -2.81 12.86 10.89
N GLN A 97 -2.68 11.75 10.16
CA GLN A 97 -3.64 10.65 10.22
C GLN A 97 -3.75 10.06 11.63
N SER A 98 -2.62 9.78 12.25
CA SER A 98 -2.53 9.21 13.59
C SER A 98 -3.16 10.13 14.62
N PHE A 99 -2.78 11.42 14.58
CA PHE A 99 -3.27 12.38 15.55
C PHE A 99 -4.77 12.71 15.36
N LEU A 100 -5.25 12.76 14.12
CA LEU A 100 -6.66 12.95 13.84
C LEU A 100 -7.49 11.75 14.32
N SER A 101 -7.00 10.52 14.10
CA SER A 101 -7.63 9.30 14.63
C SER A 101 -7.71 9.32 16.16
N TYR A 102 -6.66 9.81 16.81
CA TYR A 102 -6.64 10.01 18.26
C TYR A 102 -7.66 11.07 18.74
N ILE A 103 -7.82 12.17 18.01
CA ILE A 103 -8.87 13.17 18.30
C ILE A 103 -10.26 12.53 18.20
N LEU A 104 -10.51 11.72 17.19
CA LEU A 104 -11.77 11.01 17.00
C LEU A 104 -12.05 10.03 18.15
N TYR A 105 -11.01 9.27 18.55
CA TYR A 105 -11.09 8.40 19.73
C TYR A 105 -11.46 9.19 20.99
N LEU A 106 -10.80 10.31 21.24
CA LEU A 106 -11.11 11.16 22.39
C LEU A 106 -12.53 11.75 22.30
N ALA A 107 -12.99 12.12 21.12
CA ALA A 107 -14.33 12.67 20.93
C ALA A 107 -15.43 11.69 21.38
N GLN A 108 -15.21 10.40 21.17
CA GLN A 108 -16.12 9.35 21.66
C GLN A 108 -15.97 9.11 23.16
N HIS A 109 -14.74 8.90 23.65
CA HIS A 109 -14.50 8.53 25.05
C HIS A 109 -14.66 9.70 26.03
N LYS A 110 -14.55 10.93 25.56
CA LYS A 110 -14.76 12.15 26.34
C LYS A 110 -15.96 12.96 25.85
N LYS A 111 -16.98 12.27 25.36
CA LYS A 111 -18.16 12.85 24.71
C LYS A 111 -18.70 14.07 25.44
N LYS A 112 -18.96 14.00 26.75
CA LYS A 112 -19.46 15.12 27.57
C LYS A 112 -18.61 16.41 27.49
N LYS A 113 -17.27 16.25 27.29
CA LYS A 113 -16.34 17.37 27.15
C LYS A 113 -16.37 17.91 25.73
N PHE A 114 -16.40 17.01 24.73
CA PHE A 114 -16.41 17.37 23.32
C PHE A 114 -17.75 17.97 22.88
N GLU A 115 -18.88 17.51 23.42
CA GLU A 115 -20.24 18.03 23.12
C GLU A 115 -20.38 19.54 23.34
N LYS A 116 -19.52 20.15 24.17
CA LYS A 116 -19.50 21.58 24.43
C LYS A 116 -18.63 22.39 23.46
N THR A 117 -17.99 21.74 22.49
CA THR A 117 -17.07 22.37 21.54
C THR A 117 -17.75 22.69 20.21
N GLU A 118 -17.22 23.68 19.49
CA GLU A 118 -17.62 23.97 18.11
C GLU A 118 -17.34 22.77 17.20
N PHE A 119 -16.23 22.06 17.43
CA PHE A 119 -15.91 20.82 16.73
C PHE A 119 -17.07 19.81 16.75
N TYR A 120 -17.59 19.48 17.94
CA TYR A 120 -18.67 18.51 18.05
C TYR A 120 -19.97 19.06 17.44
N ASN A 121 -20.30 20.31 17.68
CA ASN A 121 -21.49 20.93 17.12
C ASN A 121 -21.50 20.91 15.61
N PHE A 122 -20.34 21.13 14.98
CA PHE A 122 -20.19 21.10 13.54
C PHE A 122 -20.18 19.67 12.99
N TYR A 123 -19.35 18.78 13.56
CA TYR A 123 -19.12 17.43 13.03
C TYR A 123 -19.98 16.32 13.65
N LYS A 124 -20.95 16.62 14.50
CA LYS A 124 -21.77 15.62 15.22
C LYS A 124 -22.38 14.53 14.32
N TYR A 125 -22.77 14.87 13.12
CA TYR A 125 -23.36 13.91 12.17
C TYR A 125 -22.29 13.02 11.55
N LEU A 126 -21.11 13.56 11.23
CA LEU A 126 -19.96 12.82 10.78
C LEU A 126 -19.47 11.86 11.88
N LEU A 127 -19.33 12.36 13.10
CA LEU A 127 -18.92 11.54 14.26
C LEU A 127 -19.93 10.40 14.51
N SER A 128 -21.24 10.72 14.51
CA SER A 128 -22.28 9.69 14.66
C SER A 128 -22.24 8.64 13.58
N TYR A 129 -21.92 9.03 12.35
CA TYR A 129 -21.74 8.10 11.24
C TYR A 129 -20.51 7.20 11.44
N MET A 130 -19.37 7.77 11.85
CA MET A 130 -18.11 7.04 12.02
C MET A 130 -18.12 6.07 13.20
N PHE A 131 -18.83 6.44 14.29
CA PHE A 131 -18.83 5.66 15.52
C PHE A 131 -19.65 4.34 15.45
N ASP A 132 -20.47 4.19 14.45
CA ASP A 132 -21.30 2.97 14.26
C ASP A 132 -20.55 1.85 13.52
N ASP A 133 -19.41 2.12 12.93
CA ASP A 133 -18.61 1.10 12.25
C ASP A 133 -17.94 0.14 13.26
N ASN A 134 -17.78 -1.13 12.89
CA ASN A 134 -17.09 -2.14 13.69
C ASN A 134 -15.96 -2.81 12.90
N LEU A 135 -15.10 -3.57 13.58
CA LEU A 135 -13.97 -4.27 12.97
C LEU A 135 -14.30 -5.71 12.53
N ASP A 136 -15.55 -6.17 12.71
CA ASP A 136 -15.91 -7.59 12.60
C ASP A 136 -15.56 -8.24 11.25
N ASN A 137 -15.52 -7.45 10.18
CA ASN A 137 -15.19 -7.94 8.82
C ASN A 137 -13.76 -7.60 8.39
N LEU A 138 -12.91 -7.22 9.33
CA LEU A 138 -11.52 -6.86 9.04
C LEU A 138 -10.56 -7.87 9.66
N PRO A 139 -9.34 -8.03 9.13
CA PRO A 139 -8.34 -8.97 9.64
C PRO A 139 -8.00 -8.77 11.13
N PHE A 140 -8.26 -7.58 11.68
CA PHE A 140 -8.09 -7.30 13.11
C PHE A 140 -9.03 -8.11 14.01
N SER A 141 -10.12 -8.65 13.47
CA SER A 141 -11.07 -9.54 14.18
C SER A 141 -10.83 -11.03 13.89
N TYR A 142 -9.91 -11.35 13.00
CA TYR A 142 -9.63 -12.73 12.65
C TYR A 142 -9.05 -13.51 13.81
N SER A 143 -9.46 -14.77 13.97
CA SER A 143 -8.88 -15.67 14.95
C SER A 143 -7.41 -15.97 14.65
N SER A 144 -6.67 -16.45 15.67
CA SER A 144 -5.29 -16.90 15.52
C SER A 144 -5.16 -18.02 14.47
N GLU A 145 -6.18 -18.87 14.31
CA GLU A 145 -6.21 -19.92 13.31
C GLU A 145 -6.33 -19.34 11.90
N GLN A 146 -7.23 -18.38 11.70
CA GLN A 146 -7.38 -17.66 10.44
C GLN A 146 -6.12 -16.92 10.06
N MET A 147 -5.50 -16.19 10.99
CA MET A 147 -4.25 -15.47 10.74
C MET A 147 -3.07 -16.39 10.45
N ARG A 148 -3.05 -17.61 11.01
CA ARG A 148 -2.00 -18.61 10.74
C ARG A 148 -1.94 -19.02 9.27
N LEU A 149 -3.07 -18.98 8.53
CA LEU A 149 -3.10 -19.24 7.10
C LEU A 149 -2.29 -18.24 6.29
N PHE A 150 -2.16 -17.01 6.80
CA PHE A 150 -1.39 -15.94 6.17
C PHE A 150 0.05 -15.86 6.68
N GLY A 151 0.47 -16.69 7.64
CA GLY A 151 1.78 -16.59 8.30
C GLY A 151 2.98 -16.66 7.36
N ASN A 152 2.84 -17.37 6.23
CA ASN A 152 3.87 -17.49 5.19
C ASN A 152 3.64 -16.54 4.00
N THR A 153 2.68 -15.61 4.11
CA THR A 153 2.37 -14.62 3.07
C THR A 153 2.96 -13.26 3.43
N THR A 154 3.18 -12.43 2.42
CA THR A 154 3.54 -11.03 2.66
C THR A 154 2.41 -10.28 3.36
N PHE A 155 1.15 -10.63 3.09
CA PHE A 155 0.00 -10.09 3.81
C PHE A 155 0.10 -10.31 5.32
N GLY A 156 0.40 -11.54 5.75
CA GLY A 156 0.56 -11.85 7.19
C GLY A 156 1.65 -11.00 7.83
N THR A 157 2.82 -10.93 7.19
CA THR A 157 3.97 -10.15 7.69
C THR A 157 3.64 -8.66 7.79
N VAL A 158 2.99 -8.11 6.77
CA VAL A 158 2.56 -6.70 6.74
C VAL A 158 1.52 -6.42 7.81
N PHE A 159 0.52 -7.29 7.94
CA PHE A 159 -0.53 -7.13 8.94
C PHE A 159 0.05 -7.15 10.36
N GLU A 160 0.95 -8.08 10.68
CA GLU A 160 1.62 -8.14 11.98
C GLU A 160 2.43 -6.88 12.27
N SER A 161 3.18 -6.39 11.27
CA SER A 161 3.98 -5.18 11.40
C SER A 161 3.09 -3.95 11.63
N LEU A 162 1.99 -3.83 10.90
CA LEU A 162 1.03 -2.74 11.03
C LEU A 162 0.29 -2.79 12.37
N ASN A 163 -0.12 -3.98 12.80
CA ASN A 163 -0.78 -4.14 14.11
C ASN A 163 0.16 -3.78 15.27
N ARG A 164 1.44 -4.17 15.19
CA ARG A 164 2.47 -3.76 16.14
C ARG A 164 2.65 -2.24 16.13
N TYR A 165 2.75 -1.65 14.93
CA TYR A 165 2.87 -0.21 14.76
C TYR A 165 1.71 0.55 15.45
N PHE A 166 0.45 0.13 15.25
CA PHE A 166 -0.70 0.77 15.90
C PHE A 166 -0.70 0.60 17.43
N ASN A 167 -0.19 -0.52 17.93
CA ASN A 167 0.01 -0.72 19.37
C ASN A 167 1.05 0.27 19.95
N ASP A 168 2.18 0.41 19.28
CA ASP A 168 3.24 1.34 19.69
C ASP A 168 2.75 2.79 19.64
N GLU A 169 2.00 3.16 18.60
CA GLU A 169 1.36 4.47 18.43
C GLU A 169 0.38 4.74 19.59
N ALA A 170 -0.49 3.80 19.91
CA ALA A 170 -1.41 3.92 21.05
C ALA A 170 -0.67 4.09 22.38
N ALA A 171 0.42 3.35 22.59
CA ALA A 171 1.25 3.46 23.79
C ALA A 171 1.94 4.83 23.89
N ILE A 172 2.34 5.45 22.78
CA ILE A 172 2.87 6.81 22.76
C ILE A 172 1.79 7.80 23.19
N PHE A 173 0.59 7.70 22.62
CA PHE A 173 -0.53 8.57 23.00
C PHE A 173 -0.90 8.40 24.47
N GLU A 174 -0.92 7.18 24.99
CA GLU A 174 -1.22 6.90 26.38
C GLU A 174 -0.19 7.53 27.33
N LYS A 175 1.10 7.27 27.09
CA LYS A 175 2.19 7.63 28.02
C LYS A 175 2.55 9.12 27.96
N LYS A 176 2.64 9.67 26.74
CA LYS A 176 3.22 10.99 26.52
C LYS A 176 2.18 12.09 26.38
N ILE A 177 1.01 11.76 25.83
CA ILE A 177 0.02 12.78 25.45
C ILE A 177 -1.17 12.81 26.39
N TYR A 178 -1.75 11.65 26.67
CA TYR A 178 -2.98 11.59 27.44
C TYR A 178 -2.77 11.22 28.90
N GLN A 179 -1.72 10.49 29.22
CA GLN A 179 -1.37 10.01 30.56
C GLN A 179 -2.50 9.23 31.25
N LYS A 180 -3.30 8.53 30.46
CA LYS A 180 -4.39 7.65 30.87
C LYS A 180 -4.47 6.46 29.93
N PRO A 181 -4.91 5.27 30.44
CA PRO A 181 -5.06 4.09 29.61
C PRO A 181 -5.90 4.33 28.38
N ILE A 182 -5.43 3.84 27.24
CA ILE A 182 -6.14 3.77 25.96
C ILE A 182 -6.59 2.32 25.76
N VAL A 183 -7.88 2.12 25.52
CA VAL A 183 -8.39 0.82 25.12
C VAL A 183 -8.01 0.63 23.65
N PHE A 184 -7.03 -0.25 23.42
CA PHE A 184 -6.41 -0.41 22.10
C PHE A 184 -7.42 -0.75 21.00
N GLU A 185 -8.36 -1.68 21.27
CA GLU A 185 -9.38 -2.09 20.30
C GLU A 185 -10.27 -0.92 19.87
N ASP A 186 -10.61 -0.06 20.80
CA ASP A 186 -11.39 1.14 20.51
C ASP A 186 -10.57 2.17 19.71
N TYR A 187 -9.30 2.37 20.07
CA TYR A 187 -8.41 3.26 19.32
C TYR A 187 -8.19 2.74 17.89
N LEU A 188 -7.90 1.45 17.75
CA LEU A 188 -7.71 0.76 16.48
C LEU A 188 -8.90 0.95 15.54
N LYS A 189 -10.12 0.91 16.08
CA LYS A 189 -11.35 1.17 15.32
C LYS A 189 -11.28 2.53 14.60
N TYR A 190 -10.97 3.61 15.32
CA TYR A 190 -10.88 4.94 14.71
C TYR A 190 -9.69 5.04 13.76
N ARG A 191 -8.58 4.41 14.09
CA ARG A 191 -7.38 4.42 13.26
C ARG A 191 -7.61 3.75 11.91
N VAL A 192 -8.24 2.59 11.91
CA VAL A 192 -8.55 1.81 10.70
C VAL A 192 -9.64 2.48 9.86
N PHE A 193 -10.72 2.93 10.49
CA PHE A 193 -11.82 3.56 9.73
C PHE A 193 -11.47 4.92 9.17
N SER A 194 -10.59 5.67 9.84
CA SER A 194 -10.15 6.96 9.30
C SER A 194 -9.36 6.78 8.01
N VAL A 195 -8.55 5.72 7.86
CA VAL A 195 -7.77 5.47 6.64
C VAL A 195 -8.64 5.44 5.38
N LYS A 196 -9.85 4.89 5.48
CA LYS A 196 -10.82 4.85 4.35
C LYS A 196 -11.28 6.23 3.88
N LYS A 197 -11.13 7.25 4.70
CA LYS A 197 -11.69 8.58 4.53
C LYS A 197 -10.62 9.65 4.40
N PHE A 198 -9.32 9.26 4.47
CA PHE A 198 -8.22 10.19 4.30
C PHE A 198 -7.87 10.37 2.83
N TYR A 199 -7.78 11.63 2.43
CA TYR A 199 -7.37 12.07 1.11
C TYR A 199 -6.40 13.22 1.22
N ASN A 200 -5.41 13.27 0.35
CA ASN A 200 -4.54 14.43 0.21
C ASN A 200 -5.31 15.52 -0.54
N VAL A 201 -5.51 16.65 0.12
CA VAL A 201 -6.18 17.84 -0.45
C VAL A 201 -5.32 19.05 -0.13
N SER A 202 -4.88 19.78 -1.14
CA SER A 202 -4.01 20.96 -0.99
C SER A 202 -2.77 20.69 -0.12
N ASN A 203 -2.08 19.58 -0.39
CA ASN A 203 -0.88 19.12 0.31
C ASN A 203 -1.07 18.83 1.81
N SER A 204 -2.29 18.60 2.25
CA SER A 204 -2.59 18.17 3.62
C SER A 204 -3.51 16.97 3.64
N VAL A 205 -3.38 16.16 4.69
CA VAL A 205 -4.27 15.02 4.91
C VAL A 205 -5.59 15.51 5.48
N ASN A 206 -6.66 15.21 4.76
CA ASN A 206 -8.01 15.56 5.15
C ASN A 206 -8.89 14.30 5.25
N LEU A 207 -9.69 14.22 6.29
CA LEU A 207 -10.81 13.31 6.37
C LEU A 207 -11.93 13.88 5.53
N VAL A 208 -12.27 13.19 4.42
CA VAL A 208 -13.26 13.64 3.44
C VAL A 208 -14.51 12.77 3.56
N PRO A 209 -15.64 13.31 4.03
CA PRO A 209 -16.88 12.56 4.12
C PRO A 209 -17.53 12.34 2.74
N PHE A 210 -18.50 11.46 2.68
CA PHE A 210 -19.41 11.17 1.55
C PHE A 210 -18.85 10.25 0.47
N ILE A 211 -17.54 10.26 0.16
CA ILE A 211 -16.95 9.42 -0.90
C ILE A 211 -17.15 7.93 -0.60
N ASP A 212 -17.00 7.56 0.67
CA ASP A 212 -17.17 6.18 1.16
C ASP A 212 -18.65 5.70 1.18
N LEU A 213 -19.59 6.59 0.92
CA LEU A 213 -21.00 6.25 0.70
C LEU A 213 -21.30 5.79 -0.73
N ILE A 214 -20.32 5.94 -1.64
CA ILE A 214 -20.47 5.53 -3.04
C ILE A 214 -19.86 4.13 -3.19
N LYS A 215 -20.63 3.23 -3.79
CA LYS A 215 -20.13 1.89 -4.08
C LYS A 215 -18.88 1.97 -4.96
N GLN A 216 -17.88 1.18 -4.65
CA GLN A 216 -16.67 1.07 -5.45
C GLN A 216 -16.66 -0.21 -6.28
N SER A 217 -16.19 -0.13 -7.53
CA SER A 217 -15.99 -1.30 -8.40
C SER A 217 -14.92 -0.99 -9.45
N HIS A 218 -14.10 -1.98 -9.78
CA HIS A 218 -13.15 -1.90 -10.89
C HIS A 218 -13.79 -2.24 -12.24
N ASN A 219 -14.85 -3.08 -12.24
CA ASN A 219 -15.42 -3.61 -13.47
C ASN A 219 -16.30 -2.60 -14.21
N GLU A 220 -17.07 -1.82 -13.49
CA GLU A 220 -18.07 -0.93 -14.10
C GLU A 220 -18.13 0.43 -13.40
N PRO A 221 -16.98 1.11 -13.18
CA PRO A 221 -17.01 2.44 -12.60
C PRO A 221 -17.60 3.43 -13.61
N ASN A 222 -18.49 4.29 -13.14
CA ASN A 222 -19.06 5.37 -13.96
C ASN A 222 -18.71 6.76 -13.43
N VAL A 223 -18.05 6.84 -12.26
CA VAL A 223 -17.53 8.10 -11.70
C VAL A 223 -16.11 7.94 -11.19
N ILE A 224 -15.33 9.03 -11.25
CA ILE A 224 -14.03 9.17 -10.60
C ILE A 224 -14.04 10.39 -9.68
N TYR A 225 -13.12 10.46 -8.74
CA TYR A 225 -12.87 11.69 -7.99
C TYR A 225 -11.52 12.30 -8.39
N TYR A 226 -11.41 13.61 -8.21
CA TYR A 226 -10.16 14.38 -8.35
C TYR A 226 -10.21 15.61 -7.44
N GLU A 227 -9.04 16.16 -7.15
CA GLU A 227 -8.91 17.41 -6.39
C GLU A 227 -8.80 18.61 -7.32
N GLU A 228 -9.54 19.68 -7.03
CA GLU A 228 -9.45 20.94 -7.74
C GLU A 228 -9.71 22.11 -6.78
N ASN A 229 -8.74 22.99 -6.60
CA ASN A 229 -8.82 24.18 -5.75
C ASN A 229 -9.23 23.87 -4.30
N GLY A 230 -8.73 22.77 -3.73
CA GLY A 230 -9.06 22.33 -2.37
C GLY A 230 -10.43 21.64 -2.25
N HIS A 231 -11.18 21.47 -3.32
CA HIS A 231 -12.39 20.69 -3.39
C HIS A 231 -12.10 19.28 -3.87
N ILE A 232 -12.85 18.32 -3.37
CA ILE A 232 -12.92 16.98 -3.99
C ILE A 232 -14.16 16.93 -4.87
N LYS A 233 -13.96 16.77 -6.16
CA LYS A 233 -15.03 16.68 -7.15
C LYS A 233 -15.16 15.25 -7.67
N LEU A 234 -16.39 14.79 -7.82
CA LEU A 234 -16.71 13.54 -8.47
C LEU A 234 -17.29 13.83 -9.84
N ARG A 235 -16.70 13.23 -10.88
CA ARG A 235 -17.03 13.43 -12.27
C ARG A 235 -17.49 12.12 -12.90
N ALA A 236 -18.55 12.18 -13.71
CA ALA A 236 -18.97 11.07 -14.53
C ALA A 236 -17.91 10.76 -15.60
N ILE A 237 -17.52 9.50 -15.74
CA ILE A 237 -16.61 9.01 -16.80
C ILE A 237 -17.34 8.20 -17.86
N LEU A 238 -18.59 7.88 -17.60
CA LEU A 238 -19.54 7.27 -18.53
C LEU A 238 -20.86 8.00 -18.42
N ASN A 239 -21.71 7.90 -19.45
CA ASN A 239 -23.10 8.31 -19.34
C ASN A 239 -23.81 7.45 -18.31
N VAL A 240 -24.56 8.06 -17.40
CA VAL A 240 -25.33 7.34 -16.36
C VAL A 240 -26.81 7.56 -16.62
N PHE A 241 -27.54 6.46 -16.80
CA PHE A 241 -28.97 6.50 -17.12
C PHE A 241 -29.82 6.62 -15.86
N PRO A 242 -31.06 7.13 -16.01
CA PRO A 242 -31.98 7.21 -14.88
C PRO A 242 -32.20 5.86 -14.23
N GLY A 243 -32.06 5.81 -12.89
CA GLY A 243 -32.18 4.59 -12.10
C GLY A 243 -30.86 3.87 -11.83
N GLU A 244 -29.81 4.18 -12.56
CA GLU A 244 -28.47 3.60 -12.34
C GLU A 244 -27.80 4.18 -11.09
N GLU A 245 -27.00 3.33 -10.43
CA GLU A 245 -26.21 3.67 -9.27
C GLU A 245 -24.90 4.35 -9.71
N LEU A 246 -24.46 5.38 -8.96
CA LEU A 246 -23.11 5.91 -9.12
C LEU A 246 -22.12 4.89 -8.54
N ILE A 247 -21.17 4.48 -9.36
CA ILE A 247 -20.12 3.52 -9.00
C ILE A 247 -18.76 4.20 -9.16
N LEU A 248 -18.07 4.38 -8.05
CA LEU A 248 -16.78 5.04 -8.00
C LEU A 248 -15.68 4.09 -8.45
N LYS A 249 -14.82 4.58 -9.33
CA LYS A 249 -13.56 3.91 -9.63
C LYS A 249 -12.69 3.93 -8.37
N PRO A 250 -12.34 2.77 -7.81
CA PRO A 250 -11.54 2.71 -6.60
C PRO A 250 -10.11 3.19 -6.88
N GLN A 251 -9.41 3.61 -5.83
CA GLN A 251 -7.97 3.84 -5.89
C GLN A 251 -7.25 2.54 -6.29
N ASN A 252 -6.15 2.69 -7.02
CA ASN A 252 -5.32 1.55 -7.43
C ASN A 252 -4.42 1.09 -6.27
N ILE A 253 -5.03 0.50 -5.26
CA ILE A 253 -4.37 -0.06 -4.08
C ILE A 253 -4.47 -1.59 -4.10
N SER A 254 -3.47 -2.27 -3.53
CA SER A 254 -3.42 -3.73 -3.51
C SER A 254 -4.57 -4.37 -2.74
N ASN A 255 -4.87 -5.63 -3.06
CA ASN A 255 -5.84 -6.42 -2.33
C ASN A 255 -5.48 -6.60 -0.85
N GLN A 256 -4.19 -6.66 -0.49
CA GLN A 256 -3.74 -6.71 0.89
C GLN A 256 -4.18 -5.46 1.66
N HIS A 257 -3.92 -4.28 1.11
CA HIS A 257 -4.34 -3.02 1.72
C HIS A 257 -5.87 -2.92 1.81
N ARG A 258 -6.57 -3.31 0.74
CA ARG A 258 -8.04 -3.32 0.72
C ARG A 258 -8.62 -4.25 1.77
N LEU A 259 -8.06 -5.45 1.93
CA LEU A 259 -8.52 -6.38 2.97
C LEU A 259 -8.31 -5.80 4.37
N ILE A 260 -7.12 -5.23 4.65
CA ILE A 260 -6.79 -4.67 5.96
C ILE A 260 -7.76 -3.55 6.36
N PHE A 261 -8.02 -2.61 5.46
CA PHE A 261 -8.75 -1.39 5.80
C PHE A 261 -10.21 -1.38 5.34
N PHE A 262 -10.57 -2.13 4.29
CA PHE A 262 -11.90 -2.10 3.71
C PHE A 262 -12.67 -3.42 3.90
N GLY A 263 -12.01 -4.49 4.27
CA GLY A 263 -12.61 -5.82 4.44
C GLY A 263 -13.09 -6.43 3.12
N GLU A 264 -12.44 -6.10 2.01
CA GLU A 264 -12.79 -6.56 0.68
C GLU A 264 -11.57 -6.73 -0.23
N THR A 265 -11.70 -7.56 -1.25
CA THR A 265 -10.70 -7.76 -2.30
C THR A 265 -11.39 -7.79 -3.65
N PHE A 266 -10.63 -7.47 -4.71
CA PHE A 266 -11.11 -7.51 -6.08
C PHE A 266 -10.32 -8.52 -6.91
N GLU A 267 -11.01 -9.25 -7.80
CA GLU A 267 -10.38 -10.22 -8.71
C GLU A 267 -9.49 -9.51 -9.75
N GLU A 268 -9.88 -8.33 -10.17
CA GLU A 268 -9.25 -7.53 -11.23
C GLU A 268 -7.85 -7.02 -10.85
N ILE A 269 -7.52 -6.98 -9.55
CA ILE A 269 -6.25 -6.47 -9.03
C ILE A 269 -5.44 -7.52 -8.28
N LEU A 270 -5.59 -8.80 -8.64
CA LEU A 270 -4.87 -9.89 -7.96
C LEU A 270 -3.35 -9.75 -8.00
N ASP A 271 -2.82 -9.13 -9.05
CA ASP A 271 -1.39 -8.95 -9.28
C ASP A 271 -0.83 -7.61 -8.77
N VAL A 272 -1.66 -6.77 -8.18
CA VAL A 272 -1.21 -5.52 -7.54
C VAL A 272 -0.64 -5.86 -6.17
N PHE A 273 0.65 -5.66 -6.01
CA PHE A 273 1.40 -5.96 -4.79
C PHE A 273 1.68 -4.69 -3.99
N PRO A 274 1.51 -4.68 -2.67
CA PRO A 274 1.74 -3.48 -1.87
C PRO A 274 3.23 -3.11 -1.84
N SER A 275 3.53 -1.82 -1.98
CA SER A 275 4.88 -1.28 -1.95
C SER A 275 5.63 -1.61 -0.65
N TYR A 276 4.96 -1.53 0.47
CA TYR A 276 5.55 -1.75 1.80
C TYR A 276 5.91 -3.21 2.12
N SER A 277 5.44 -4.20 1.33
CA SER A 277 5.87 -5.60 1.50
C SER A 277 7.28 -5.86 0.96
N VAL A 278 7.78 -4.98 0.11
CA VAL A 278 9.10 -5.05 -0.52
C VAL A 278 10.25 -5.02 0.46
N PRO A 279 10.33 -4.05 1.36
CA PRO A 279 11.40 -3.97 2.35
C PRO A 279 11.40 -5.16 3.30
N ILE A 280 10.22 -5.67 3.65
CA ILE A 280 10.07 -6.84 4.52
C ILE A 280 10.66 -8.07 3.84
N VAL A 281 10.34 -8.29 2.56
CA VAL A 281 10.88 -9.39 1.75
C VAL A 281 12.40 -9.24 1.61
N ALA A 282 12.90 -8.04 1.34
CA ALA A 282 14.33 -7.79 1.21
C ALA A 282 15.08 -8.05 2.53
N ARG A 283 14.57 -7.56 3.66
CA ARG A 283 15.17 -7.78 4.98
C ARG A 283 15.18 -9.26 5.37
N GLN A 284 14.11 -9.99 5.07
CA GLN A 284 14.04 -11.42 5.36
C GLN A 284 15.07 -12.18 4.53
N PHE A 285 15.19 -11.87 3.24
CA PHE A 285 16.19 -12.47 2.37
C PHE A 285 17.62 -12.21 2.87
N LEU A 286 17.96 -10.97 3.26
CA LEU A 286 19.28 -10.63 3.76
C LEU A 286 19.62 -11.41 5.03
N ARG A 287 18.66 -11.64 5.90
CA ARG A 287 18.80 -12.49 7.09
C ARG A 287 19.03 -13.95 6.74
N ASP A 288 18.19 -14.50 5.83
CA ASP A 288 18.25 -15.91 5.44
C ASP A 288 19.57 -16.27 4.73
N GLU A 289 20.14 -15.33 3.98
CA GLU A 289 21.43 -15.51 3.30
C GLU A 289 22.64 -15.06 4.16
N ASN A 290 22.43 -14.72 5.45
CA ASN A 290 23.46 -14.21 6.37
C ASN A 290 24.29 -13.06 5.77
N ILE A 291 23.64 -12.13 5.09
CA ILE A 291 24.27 -10.97 4.49
C ILE A 291 24.29 -9.84 5.52
N GLU A 292 25.48 -9.37 5.84
CA GLU A 292 25.68 -8.22 6.70
C GLU A 292 25.04 -6.97 6.07
N ILE A 293 24.11 -6.35 6.80
CA ILE A 293 23.41 -5.14 6.35
C ILE A 293 24.24 -3.95 6.85
N ASP A 294 25.01 -3.35 5.95
CA ASP A 294 25.65 -2.08 6.25
C ASP A 294 24.67 -0.90 6.15
N GLU A 295 25.11 0.29 6.54
CA GLU A 295 24.25 1.48 6.59
C GLU A 295 23.75 1.91 5.20
N ASP A 296 24.51 1.68 4.12
CA ASP A 296 24.09 2.01 2.76
C ASP A 296 22.95 1.10 2.29
N ILE A 297 23.05 -0.20 2.58
CA ILE A 297 21.97 -1.18 2.26
C ILE A 297 20.76 -0.89 3.10
N LYS A 298 20.95 -0.57 4.38
CA LYS A 298 19.87 -0.18 5.29
C LYS A 298 19.12 1.06 4.80
N ASN A 299 19.86 2.11 4.42
CA ASN A 299 19.30 3.35 3.87
C ASN A 299 18.52 3.08 2.56
N LYS A 300 19.02 2.21 1.69
CA LYS A 300 18.31 1.83 0.46
C LYS A 300 17.01 1.07 0.75
N ILE A 301 17.02 0.16 1.73
CA ILE A 301 15.82 -0.57 2.16
C ILE A 301 14.81 0.40 2.79
N GLU A 302 15.28 1.34 3.62
CA GLU A 302 14.44 2.36 4.24
C GLU A 302 13.82 3.32 3.21
N LYS A 303 14.57 3.70 2.16
CA LYS A 303 14.02 4.46 1.02
C LYS A 303 12.90 3.71 0.29
N LEU A 304 12.99 2.39 0.18
CA LEU A 304 11.92 1.58 -0.40
C LEU A 304 10.64 1.57 0.45
N GLU A 305 10.76 1.71 1.77
CA GLU A 305 9.61 1.79 2.68
C GLU A 305 8.81 3.08 2.49
N MET A 306 9.43 4.12 1.94
CA MET A 306 8.85 5.45 1.77
C MET A 306 8.22 5.67 0.38
N LEU A 307 8.45 4.78 -0.58
CA LEU A 307 8.00 4.96 -1.96
C LEU A 307 6.78 4.07 -2.26
N ASP A 308 5.73 4.69 -2.75
CA ASP A 308 4.54 3.99 -3.29
C ASP A 308 4.89 3.42 -4.69
N LEU A 309 5.70 2.35 -4.67
CA LEU A 309 6.31 1.80 -5.88
C LEU A 309 5.35 0.89 -6.62
N CYS A 310 5.17 1.13 -7.90
CA CYS A 310 4.59 0.15 -8.78
C CYS A 310 5.52 -1.08 -8.96
N VAL A 311 4.94 -2.19 -9.40
CA VAL A 311 5.63 -3.49 -9.50
C VAL A 311 6.95 -3.43 -10.31
N ASN A 312 7.06 -2.52 -11.29
CA ASN A 312 8.26 -2.38 -12.12
C ASN A 312 9.40 -1.63 -11.42
N GLU A 313 9.06 -0.63 -10.62
CA GLU A 313 10.03 0.12 -9.80
C GLU A 313 10.56 -0.76 -8.68
N PHE A 314 9.69 -1.55 -8.04
CA PHE A 314 10.09 -2.59 -7.10
C PHE A 314 11.21 -3.47 -7.63
N TYR A 315 11.00 -4.03 -8.81
CA TYR A 315 11.98 -4.92 -9.46
C TYR A 315 13.34 -4.22 -9.61
N LYS A 316 13.34 -2.98 -10.10
CA LYS A 316 14.56 -2.19 -10.31
C LYS A 316 15.33 -1.98 -8.98
N TYR A 317 14.65 -1.52 -7.93
CA TYR A 317 15.28 -1.27 -6.63
C TYR A 317 15.83 -2.54 -5.98
N VAL A 318 15.09 -3.64 -6.03
CA VAL A 318 15.57 -4.93 -5.49
C VAL A 318 16.83 -5.38 -6.23
N ILE A 319 16.87 -5.24 -7.56
CA ILE A 319 18.07 -5.57 -8.34
C ILE A 319 19.24 -4.67 -7.97
N ASP A 320 19.02 -3.38 -7.80
CA ASP A 320 20.07 -2.43 -7.40
C ASP A 320 20.66 -2.81 -6.04
N ILE A 321 19.81 -3.12 -5.04
CA ILE A 321 20.26 -3.58 -3.71
C ILE A 321 21.12 -4.85 -3.84
N TYR A 322 20.64 -5.86 -4.58
CA TYR A 322 21.38 -7.12 -4.71
C TYR A 322 22.63 -7.01 -5.58
N SER A 323 22.65 -6.12 -6.57
CA SER A 323 23.83 -5.81 -7.35
C SER A 323 24.93 -5.20 -6.50
N ASP A 324 24.58 -4.31 -5.58
CA ASP A 324 25.55 -3.73 -4.64
C ASP A 324 26.07 -4.75 -3.63
N ILE A 325 25.20 -5.64 -3.13
CA ILE A 325 25.61 -6.76 -2.28
C ILE A 325 26.60 -7.67 -3.02
N ALA A 326 26.34 -7.97 -4.29
CA ALA A 326 27.21 -8.80 -5.11
C ALA A 326 28.55 -8.12 -5.42
N LYS A 327 28.58 -6.80 -5.66
CA LYS A 327 29.79 -6.00 -5.82
C LYS A 327 30.67 -6.05 -4.57
N LYS A 328 30.09 -5.89 -3.38
CA LYS A 328 30.80 -5.96 -2.09
C LYS A 328 31.47 -7.33 -1.83
N LYS A 329 30.92 -8.41 -2.40
CA LYS A 329 31.51 -9.76 -2.37
C LYS A 329 32.60 -9.99 -3.43
N ASN A 330 33.23 -8.95 -3.99
CA ASN A 330 34.26 -8.98 -5.04
C ASN A 330 33.85 -9.67 -6.35
N LYS A 331 32.56 -9.71 -6.66
CA LYS A 331 32.04 -10.29 -7.91
C LYS A 331 31.63 -9.22 -8.93
N LYS A 332 32.49 -8.19 -9.13
CA LYS A 332 32.22 -6.98 -9.91
C LYS A 332 31.63 -7.23 -11.32
N HIS A 333 32.03 -8.29 -12.01
CA HIS A 333 31.63 -8.55 -13.38
C HIS A 333 30.37 -9.44 -13.53
N LYS A 334 29.81 -9.95 -12.42
CA LYS A 334 28.64 -10.85 -12.43
C LYS A 334 27.54 -10.39 -11.45
N GLY A 335 27.61 -9.13 -10.99
CA GLY A 335 26.74 -8.62 -9.92
C GLY A 335 25.27 -8.79 -10.19
N GLU A 336 24.79 -8.34 -11.35
CA GLU A 336 23.37 -8.39 -11.71
C GLU A 336 22.87 -9.83 -11.92
N ILE A 337 23.65 -10.67 -12.63
CA ILE A 337 23.30 -12.09 -12.83
C ILE A 337 23.24 -12.81 -11.48
N HIS A 338 24.20 -12.54 -10.60
CA HIS A 338 24.21 -13.15 -9.27
C HIS A 338 23.02 -12.68 -8.44
N ALA A 339 22.72 -11.38 -8.46
CA ALA A 339 21.57 -10.80 -7.79
C ALA A 339 20.24 -11.43 -8.28
N LEU A 340 20.06 -11.54 -9.59
CA LEU A 340 18.88 -12.18 -10.19
C LEU A 340 18.76 -13.67 -9.82
N LYS A 341 19.87 -14.41 -9.79
CA LYS A 341 19.86 -15.82 -9.37
C LYS A 341 19.45 -15.97 -7.90
N LEU A 342 20.01 -15.16 -7.02
CA LEU A 342 19.67 -15.17 -5.61
C LEU A 342 18.20 -14.77 -5.39
N LEU A 343 17.75 -13.68 -6.02
CA LEU A 343 16.36 -13.24 -5.94
C LEU A 343 15.41 -14.33 -6.46
N THR A 344 15.73 -14.94 -7.61
CA THR A 344 14.91 -16.02 -8.17
C THR A 344 14.84 -17.23 -7.22
N LYS A 345 15.95 -17.61 -6.62
CA LYS A 345 16.00 -18.69 -5.61
C LYS A 345 15.07 -18.36 -4.45
N TYR A 346 15.16 -17.15 -3.94
CA TYR A 346 14.34 -16.71 -2.80
C TYR A 346 12.85 -16.65 -3.13
N LEU A 347 12.47 -16.06 -4.28
CA LEU A 347 11.08 -16.04 -4.73
C LEU A 347 10.50 -17.45 -4.90
N LYS A 348 11.30 -18.42 -5.35
CA LYS A 348 10.88 -19.83 -5.44
C LYS A 348 10.62 -20.44 -4.06
N VAL A 349 11.42 -20.08 -3.04
CA VAL A 349 11.18 -20.54 -1.66
C VAL A 349 9.89 -19.93 -1.12
N LEU A 350 9.68 -18.63 -1.29
CA LEU A 350 8.43 -17.98 -0.90
C LEU A 350 7.23 -18.62 -1.60
N ARG A 351 7.34 -18.85 -2.90
CA ARG A 351 6.27 -19.49 -3.69
C ARG A 351 5.93 -20.89 -3.17
N LYS A 352 6.95 -21.69 -2.86
CA LYS A 352 6.78 -23.03 -2.28
C LYS A 352 6.11 -22.98 -0.91
N ASN A 353 6.42 -22.00 -0.09
CA ASN A 353 5.80 -21.84 1.23
C ASN A 353 4.28 -21.62 1.12
N LEU A 354 3.80 -21.01 0.03
CA LEU A 354 2.37 -20.83 -0.20
C LEU A 354 1.64 -22.12 -0.61
N ASP A 355 2.35 -23.16 -1.04
CA ASP A 355 1.73 -24.45 -1.42
C ASP A 355 1.15 -25.21 -0.22
N TYR A 356 1.59 -24.87 1.02
CA TYR A 356 1.02 -25.43 2.24
C TYR A 356 -0.38 -24.90 2.58
N VAL A 357 -0.82 -23.83 1.94
CA VAL A 357 -2.15 -23.25 2.13
C VAL A 357 -3.02 -23.69 0.96
N ASP A 358 -3.84 -24.71 1.17
CA ASP A 358 -4.82 -25.18 0.20
C ASP A 358 -6.21 -24.59 0.46
N ASP A 359 -7.07 -24.69 -0.55
CA ASP A 359 -8.44 -24.16 -0.50
C ASP A 359 -9.28 -24.84 0.58
N GLY A 360 -8.98 -26.10 0.92
CA GLY A 360 -9.66 -26.84 2.00
C GLY A 360 -9.44 -26.17 3.34
N LYS A 361 -8.18 -25.89 3.69
CA LYS A 361 -7.82 -25.20 4.95
C LYS A 361 -8.46 -23.82 5.06
N ILE A 362 -8.55 -23.10 3.93
CA ILE A 362 -9.22 -21.79 3.93
C ILE A 362 -10.72 -21.96 4.21
N ARG A 363 -11.38 -22.93 3.57
CA ARG A 363 -12.80 -23.20 3.79
C ARG A 363 -13.11 -23.61 5.22
N ASP A 364 -12.21 -24.38 5.84
CA ASP A 364 -12.38 -24.84 7.21
C ASP A 364 -12.21 -23.70 8.23
N ALA A 365 -11.35 -22.73 7.95
CA ALA A 365 -11.05 -21.61 8.84
C ALA A 365 -12.03 -20.43 8.74
N PHE A 366 -12.67 -20.23 7.59
CA PHE A 366 -13.57 -19.11 7.36
C PHE A 366 -15.02 -19.54 7.14
N TYR A 367 -15.89 -19.19 8.08
CA TYR A 367 -17.34 -19.49 7.98
C TYR A 367 -18.08 -18.54 7.03
N SER A 368 -17.62 -17.29 6.93
CA SER A 368 -18.20 -16.31 6.01
C SER A 368 -17.69 -16.58 4.59
N ARG A 369 -18.61 -16.72 3.64
CA ARG A 369 -18.27 -16.85 2.22
C ARG A 369 -17.41 -15.68 1.73
N LYS A 370 -17.72 -14.45 2.16
CA LYS A 370 -16.98 -13.25 1.80
C LYS A 370 -15.55 -13.30 2.29
N ASP A 371 -15.33 -13.68 3.55
CA ASP A 371 -13.98 -13.74 4.13
C ASP A 371 -13.16 -14.86 3.52
N MET A 372 -13.80 -16.00 3.23
CA MET A 372 -13.18 -17.10 2.50
C MET A 372 -12.73 -16.66 1.09
N GLU A 373 -13.60 -15.97 0.32
CA GLU A 373 -13.24 -15.45 -0.99
C GLU A 373 -12.11 -14.40 -0.91
N ASN A 374 -12.14 -13.54 0.08
CA ASN A 374 -11.07 -12.56 0.34
C ASN A 374 -9.72 -13.27 0.62
N ALA A 375 -9.72 -14.27 1.50
CA ALA A 375 -8.52 -15.05 1.84
C ALA A 375 -7.97 -15.77 0.61
N MET A 376 -8.84 -16.42 -0.18
CA MET A 376 -8.44 -17.07 -1.43
C MET A 376 -7.81 -16.09 -2.42
N ARG A 377 -8.37 -14.89 -2.58
CA ARG A 377 -7.82 -13.87 -3.48
C ARG A 377 -6.46 -13.36 -3.03
N ILE A 378 -6.24 -13.15 -1.73
CA ILE A 378 -4.93 -12.76 -1.20
C ILE A 378 -3.87 -13.82 -1.57
N ILE A 379 -4.14 -15.09 -1.26
CA ILE A 379 -3.18 -16.17 -1.50
C ILE A 379 -2.96 -16.41 -3.00
N LYS A 380 -4.03 -16.42 -3.80
CA LYS A 380 -3.95 -16.53 -5.26
C LYS A 380 -3.17 -15.37 -5.87
N GLY A 381 -3.45 -14.13 -5.42
CA GLY A 381 -2.76 -12.94 -5.88
C GLY A 381 -1.26 -13.00 -5.60
N GLU A 382 -0.87 -13.42 -4.41
CA GLU A 382 0.54 -13.57 -4.04
C GLU A 382 1.23 -14.66 -4.85
N ARG A 383 0.58 -15.81 -5.06
CA ARG A 383 1.08 -16.85 -5.96
C ARG A 383 1.32 -16.33 -7.38
N LEU A 384 0.32 -15.67 -7.96
CA LEU A 384 0.42 -15.10 -9.31
C LEU A 384 1.53 -14.06 -9.40
N PHE A 385 1.67 -13.20 -8.39
CA PHE A 385 2.75 -12.22 -8.34
C PHE A 385 4.11 -12.90 -8.33
N LEU A 386 4.32 -13.88 -7.46
CA LEU A 386 5.59 -14.61 -7.34
C LEU A 386 5.91 -15.36 -8.63
N ASP A 387 4.93 -16.04 -9.24
CA ASP A 387 5.11 -16.76 -10.50
C ASP A 387 5.52 -15.82 -11.64
N LYS A 388 4.84 -14.66 -11.78
CA LYS A 388 5.21 -13.62 -12.76
C LYS A 388 6.62 -13.09 -12.53
N LYS A 389 7.01 -12.84 -11.28
CA LYS A 389 8.35 -12.32 -10.95
C LYS A 389 9.45 -13.35 -11.17
N ILE A 390 9.21 -14.59 -10.80
CA ILE A 390 10.14 -15.70 -11.09
C ILE A 390 10.35 -15.82 -12.61
N GLN A 391 9.27 -15.80 -13.39
CA GLN A 391 9.36 -15.89 -14.84
C GLN A 391 10.09 -14.70 -15.46
N LEU A 392 9.81 -13.49 -15.00
CA LEU A 392 10.51 -12.28 -15.45
C LEU A 392 12.02 -12.36 -15.17
N ASN A 393 12.39 -12.76 -13.95
CA ASN A 393 13.79 -12.91 -13.56
C ASN A 393 14.50 -13.98 -14.42
N LEU A 394 13.85 -15.10 -14.70
CA LEU A 394 14.39 -16.14 -15.56
C LEU A 394 14.60 -15.65 -16.99
N ASN A 395 13.65 -14.86 -17.53
CA ASN A 395 13.78 -14.26 -18.85
C ASN A 395 14.94 -13.26 -18.91
N ASN A 396 15.08 -12.42 -17.88
CA ASN A 396 16.19 -11.47 -17.79
C ASN A 396 17.55 -12.17 -17.65
N LEU A 397 17.62 -13.22 -16.84
CA LEU A 397 18.83 -14.05 -16.73
C LEU A 397 19.22 -14.66 -18.08
N LYS A 398 18.23 -15.20 -18.82
CA LYS A 398 18.47 -15.75 -20.15
C LYS A 398 18.97 -14.70 -21.14
N PHE A 399 18.34 -13.51 -21.13
CA PHE A 399 18.77 -12.38 -21.98
C PHE A 399 20.19 -11.94 -21.65
N LEU A 400 20.52 -11.72 -20.38
CA LEU A 400 21.86 -11.32 -19.95
C LEU A 400 22.92 -12.39 -20.30
N GLN A 401 22.58 -13.66 -20.14
CA GLN A 401 23.46 -14.75 -20.51
C GLN A 401 23.73 -14.74 -22.03
N GLN A 402 22.69 -14.65 -22.84
CA GLN A 402 22.81 -14.57 -24.30
C GLN A 402 23.63 -13.36 -24.76
N PHE A 403 23.40 -12.19 -24.10
CA PHE A 403 24.14 -10.97 -24.39
C PHE A 403 25.64 -11.13 -24.08
N LEU A 404 25.97 -11.72 -22.94
CA LEU A 404 27.37 -12.01 -22.56
C LEU A 404 28.01 -12.99 -23.51
N ASP A 405 27.31 -14.07 -23.88
CA ASP A 405 27.81 -15.08 -24.83
C ASP A 405 28.07 -14.44 -26.19
N THR A 406 27.22 -13.51 -26.64
CA THR A 406 27.41 -12.74 -27.88
C THR A 406 28.64 -11.83 -27.78
N ILE A 407 28.79 -11.08 -26.71
CA ILE A 407 29.98 -10.20 -26.49
C ILE A 407 31.26 -11.05 -26.45
N LEU A 408 31.26 -12.16 -25.71
CA LEU A 408 32.41 -13.05 -25.63
C LEU A 408 32.77 -13.63 -27.00
N SER A 409 31.76 -14.01 -27.80
CA SER A 409 31.95 -14.48 -29.18
C SER A 409 32.58 -13.38 -30.06
N LEU A 410 32.08 -12.14 -29.97
CA LEU A 410 32.65 -11.01 -30.72
C LEU A 410 34.09 -10.69 -30.30
N ILE A 411 34.37 -10.70 -28.99
CA ILE A 411 35.73 -10.51 -28.47
C ILE A 411 36.65 -11.63 -28.96
N TYR A 412 36.18 -12.86 -28.94
CA TYR A 412 36.92 -14.03 -29.44
C TYR A 412 37.21 -13.91 -30.95
N GLN A 413 36.21 -13.49 -31.74
CA GLN A 413 36.40 -13.27 -33.18
C GLN A 413 37.39 -12.14 -33.46
N ALA A 414 37.31 -11.02 -32.72
CA ALA A 414 38.24 -9.89 -32.82
C ALA A 414 39.66 -10.33 -32.41
N PHE A 415 39.82 -11.14 -31.37
CA PHE A 415 41.08 -11.72 -30.95
C PHE A 415 41.67 -12.63 -32.01
N LEU A 416 40.86 -13.52 -32.60
CA LEU A 416 41.31 -14.37 -33.69
C LEU A 416 41.76 -13.58 -34.92
N LEU A 417 41.03 -12.52 -35.30
CA LEU A 417 41.44 -11.65 -36.41
C LEU A 417 42.77 -10.97 -36.10
N HIS A 418 42.94 -10.46 -34.88
CA HIS A 418 44.22 -9.84 -34.47
C HIS A 418 45.38 -10.84 -34.43
N CYS A 419 45.14 -12.09 -34.01
CA CYS A 419 46.12 -13.16 -34.03
C CYS A 419 46.49 -13.61 -35.48
N VAL A 420 45.56 -13.46 -36.43
CA VAL A 420 45.83 -13.75 -37.85
C VAL A 420 46.69 -12.65 -38.46
N GLU A 421 46.53 -11.40 -38.06
CA GLU A 421 47.29 -10.23 -38.55
C GLU A 421 48.71 -10.11 -37.97
N ASP A 422 48.97 -10.60 -36.74
CA ASP A 422 50.29 -10.57 -36.11
C ASP A 422 51.03 -11.90 -36.26
N PRO A 423 52.11 -11.97 -37.10
CA PRO A 423 52.87 -13.22 -37.34
C PRO A 423 53.54 -13.76 -36.07
N ARG A 424 53.74 -12.92 -35.00
CA ARG A 424 54.38 -13.36 -33.77
C ARG A 424 53.42 -14.15 -32.87
N LEU A 425 52.13 -13.89 -32.97
CA LEU A 425 51.08 -14.58 -32.20
C LEU A 425 50.68 -15.93 -32.81
N ARG A 426 50.94 -16.14 -34.12
CA ARG A 426 50.73 -17.42 -34.79
C ARG A 426 51.61 -18.57 -34.24
N ARG A 427 52.67 -18.29 -33.49
CA ARG A 427 53.56 -19.32 -32.91
C ARG A 427 53.13 -19.82 -31.54
N LEU A 428 52.08 -19.28 -30.97
CA LEU A 428 51.57 -19.74 -29.68
C LEU A 428 50.71 -21.00 -29.94
N LYS A 429 51.31 -22.19 -29.68
CA LYS A 429 50.61 -23.48 -29.70
C LYS A 429 49.33 -23.56 -28.83
N PHE A 430 49.02 -22.49 -28.13
CA PHE A 430 47.86 -22.34 -27.29
C PHE A 430 46.54 -22.22 -28.08
N LEU A 431 46.59 -21.85 -29.37
CA LEU A 431 45.42 -21.70 -30.23
C LEU A 431 44.84 -23.03 -30.74
N ASP A 432 45.66 -24.07 -30.83
CA ASP A 432 45.19 -25.38 -31.31
C ASP A 432 44.26 -26.10 -30.33
N HIS A 433 44.31 -25.75 -29.05
CA HIS A 433 43.42 -26.29 -28.03
C HIS A 433 42.11 -25.51 -27.86
N LEU A 434 42.02 -24.30 -28.42
CA LEU A 434 40.81 -23.47 -28.36
C LEU A 434 39.85 -23.69 -29.52
N VAL A 435 40.29 -24.41 -30.56
CA VAL A 435 39.53 -24.59 -31.82
C VAL A 435 38.82 -25.95 -31.88
N THR A 436 38.91 -26.81 -30.88
CA THR A 436 38.20 -28.09 -30.86
C THR A 436 36.73 -27.88 -30.52
N PRO A 437 35.81 -28.30 -31.44
CA PRO A 437 34.36 -28.23 -31.15
C PRO A 437 34.04 -29.18 -29.98
N GLY A 438 33.58 -28.65 -28.87
CA GLY A 438 33.19 -29.41 -27.68
C GLY A 438 33.92 -29.06 -26.38
N VAL A 439 34.89 -28.13 -26.40
CA VAL A 439 35.45 -27.60 -25.15
C VAL A 439 34.54 -26.53 -24.60
N GLU A 440 33.64 -26.92 -23.70
CA GLU A 440 32.96 -25.99 -22.82
C GLU A 440 34.00 -25.04 -22.21
N LEU A 441 33.75 -23.74 -22.36
CA LEU A 441 34.58 -22.66 -21.83
C LEU A 441 34.88 -22.79 -20.31
N ARG A 442 35.86 -23.65 -19.98
CA ARG A 442 36.44 -23.71 -18.61
C ARG A 442 37.47 -22.60 -18.33
N ILE A 443 37.70 -21.69 -19.29
CA ILE A 443 38.79 -20.66 -19.19
C ILE A 443 38.44 -19.51 -18.23
N PHE A 444 37.23 -19.41 -17.71
CA PHE A 444 36.81 -18.30 -16.83
C PHE A 444 36.62 -18.69 -15.36
N HIS A 445 37.37 -19.64 -14.83
CA HIS A 445 37.51 -19.92 -13.40
C HIS A 445 38.86 -19.47 -12.83
N LEU A 446 39.57 -18.54 -13.48
CA LEU A 446 40.73 -17.84 -12.93
C LEU A 446 40.40 -16.40 -12.59
#